data_1ea219fb58b007a98e81b5068a43040f
#
_entry.id   1ea219fb58b007a98e81b5068a43040f
#
_cell.length_a   1.000
_cell.length_b   1.000
_cell.length_c   1.000
_cell.angle_alpha   90.00
_cell.angle_beta   90.00
_cell.angle_gamma   90.00
#
_symmetry.space_group_name_H-M   'P 1'
#
loop_
_entity.id
_entity.type
_entity.pdbx_description
1 polymer ?
#
loop_
_entity_poly.entity_id
_entity_poly.type
_entity_poly.pdbx_seq_one_letter_code
_entity_poly.pdbx_strand_id
1 'polypeptide(L)'
;MCLIAFDWQPDAAAGPVFTLTANRDEFFRRTSAPLSWWEDVPGVLAGRDLEAGGTWLGVSRDGRFAALTNYRAPFDIRAGAPTRGKLVSDFLGGPSVAPLDYLGQLAEHAAVYNGFNLLVGDWRRRELAWLCNRAPEGESSVAAPVAIAPGVHALSNARLDTPWPKVVRKRAELGTLLTDNPTPSLDELIALMRDPHVADDDALPHTGIPIERERALSAAFIETPEYGTRGTTALRVTMKEGVRLTVEIKERCDDDGSHRTVRPGTFERAFTFDLDATPPR
;
A
#
# COMPACT_ATOMS: atom_id res chain seq x y z
N MET A 1 5.51 -3.99 8.56
CA MET A 1 4.57 -4.81 7.77
C MET A 1 3.37 -3.95 7.43
N CYS A 2 2.58 -4.24 6.40
CA CYS A 2 1.48 -3.39 5.99
C CYS A 2 0.29 -4.25 5.56
N LEU A 3 -0.89 -3.65 5.52
CA LEU A 3 -2.10 -4.25 4.96
C LEU A 3 -2.71 -3.24 4.00
N ILE A 4 -3.04 -3.66 2.79
CA ILE A 4 -3.67 -2.86 1.75
C ILE A 4 -4.92 -3.61 1.29
N ALA A 5 -6.07 -2.93 1.22
CA ALA A 5 -7.27 -3.42 0.53
C ALA A 5 -7.65 -2.37 -0.52
N PHE A 6 -7.98 -2.81 -1.73
CA PHE A 6 -8.28 -1.89 -2.81
C PHE A 6 -9.29 -2.49 -3.81
N ASP A 7 -10.00 -1.61 -4.49
CA ASP A 7 -10.85 -1.93 -5.65
C ASP A 7 -10.26 -1.25 -6.88
N TRP A 8 -10.14 -2.02 -7.97
CA TRP A 8 -9.60 -1.58 -9.25
C TRP A 8 -10.64 -1.70 -10.36
N GLN A 9 -11.04 -0.58 -10.96
CA GLN A 9 -12.07 -0.48 -11.99
C GLN A 9 -11.55 0.28 -13.22
N PRO A 10 -10.59 -0.29 -14.00
CA PRO A 10 -9.94 0.41 -15.10
C PRO A 10 -10.92 0.85 -16.20
N ASP A 11 -12.00 0.11 -16.39
CA ASP A 11 -12.98 0.36 -17.46
C ASP A 11 -14.09 1.34 -17.05
N ALA A 12 -14.08 1.85 -15.81
CA ALA A 12 -15.09 2.79 -15.35
C ALA A 12 -15.05 4.09 -16.19
N ALA A 13 -16.13 4.37 -16.91
CA ALA A 13 -16.29 5.58 -17.69
C ALA A 13 -16.64 6.80 -16.82
N ALA A 14 -17.20 6.58 -15.64
CA ALA A 14 -17.51 7.57 -14.62
C ALA A 14 -17.50 6.91 -13.23
N GLY A 15 -17.27 7.69 -12.19
CA GLY A 15 -17.17 7.20 -10.80
C GLY A 15 -15.77 6.72 -10.43
N PRO A 16 -15.63 6.00 -9.29
CA PRO A 16 -14.35 5.53 -8.83
C PRO A 16 -13.69 4.55 -9.81
N VAL A 17 -12.45 4.83 -10.16
CA VAL A 17 -11.59 3.94 -10.94
C VAL A 17 -10.61 3.19 -10.05
N PHE A 18 -10.34 3.76 -8.86
CA PHE A 18 -9.49 3.15 -7.85
C PHE A 18 -9.93 3.62 -6.47
N THR A 19 -10.13 2.68 -5.56
CA THR A 19 -10.41 2.95 -4.14
C THR A 19 -9.47 2.10 -3.30
N LEU A 20 -8.79 2.70 -2.34
CA LEU A 20 -7.82 2.00 -1.50
C LEU A 20 -7.95 2.44 -0.04
N THR A 21 -7.74 1.49 0.85
CA THR A 21 -7.45 1.74 2.26
C THR A 21 -6.29 0.88 2.73
N ALA A 22 -5.38 1.45 3.53
CA ALA A 22 -4.14 0.77 3.86
C ALA A 22 -3.58 1.18 5.22
N ASN A 23 -2.99 0.22 5.94
CA ASN A 23 -2.29 0.41 7.20
C ASN A 23 -0.78 0.27 7.02
N ARG A 24 -0.02 1.22 7.57
CA ARG A 24 1.43 1.13 7.75
C ARG A 24 1.72 0.61 9.14
N ASP A 25 2.30 -0.59 9.22
CA ASP A 25 2.73 -1.20 10.48
C ASP A 25 4.26 -1.15 10.59
N GLU A 26 4.77 -0.55 11.64
CA GLU A 26 6.21 -0.34 11.82
C GLU A 26 6.57 -0.20 13.32
N PHE A 27 7.85 -0.34 13.65
CA PHE A 27 8.36 -0.03 14.98
C PHE A 27 8.15 1.44 15.33
N PHE A 28 7.67 1.71 16.55
CA PHE A 28 7.37 3.07 16.98
C PHE A 28 8.59 3.98 17.07
N ARG A 29 9.78 3.40 17.28
CA ARG A 29 11.05 4.14 17.28
C ARG A 29 11.48 4.63 15.89
N ARG A 30 10.96 4.05 14.79
CA ARG A 30 11.32 4.45 13.43
C ARG A 30 10.70 5.80 13.10
N THR A 31 11.53 6.80 12.87
CA THR A 31 11.07 8.15 12.57
C THR A 31 10.46 8.24 11.16
N SER A 32 9.34 8.94 11.06
CA SER A 32 8.66 9.17 9.79
C SER A 32 7.98 10.54 9.75
N ALA A 33 7.81 11.12 8.57
CA ALA A 33 7.01 12.30 8.35
C ALA A 33 5.64 11.90 7.77
N PRO A 34 4.56 12.64 8.13
CA PRO A 34 3.22 12.40 7.62
C PRO A 34 3.10 12.75 6.13
N LEU A 35 1.97 12.37 5.55
CA LEU A 35 1.61 12.66 4.16
C LEU A 35 1.79 14.15 3.83
N SER A 36 2.64 14.44 2.83
CA SER A 36 2.91 15.80 2.34
C SER A 36 3.46 15.77 0.92
N TRP A 37 3.37 16.90 0.21
CA TRP A 37 4.14 17.10 -1.02
C TRP A 37 5.63 17.20 -0.66
N TRP A 38 6.47 16.42 -1.35
CA TRP A 38 7.91 16.45 -1.10
C TRP A 38 8.56 17.68 -1.74
N GLU A 39 9.42 18.36 -1.00
CA GLU A 39 10.14 19.55 -1.49
C GLU A 39 11.28 19.19 -2.43
N ASP A 40 12.00 18.09 -2.11
CA ASP A 40 13.17 17.62 -2.85
C ASP A 40 12.83 16.76 -4.07
N VAL A 41 11.58 16.27 -4.17
CA VAL A 41 11.05 15.54 -5.32
C VAL A 41 9.69 16.11 -5.69
N PRO A 42 9.65 17.27 -6.37
CA PRO A 42 8.41 17.96 -6.70
C PRO A 42 7.43 17.06 -7.47
N GLY A 43 6.18 17.05 -7.03
CA GLY A 43 5.14 16.23 -7.63
C GLY A 43 4.88 14.91 -6.92
N VAL A 44 5.69 14.49 -5.96
CA VAL A 44 5.42 13.32 -5.11
C VAL A 44 4.66 13.73 -3.86
N LEU A 45 3.54 13.06 -3.58
CA LEU A 45 2.73 13.19 -2.38
C LEU A 45 2.76 11.86 -1.63
N ALA A 46 3.45 11.84 -0.49
CA ALA A 46 3.64 10.64 0.31
C ALA A 46 4.04 11.00 1.76
N GLY A 47 3.86 10.08 2.69
CA GLY A 47 4.62 10.07 3.93
C GLY A 47 6.10 9.78 3.66
N ARG A 48 6.97 10.02 4.63
CA ARG A 48 8.41 9.78 4.44
C ARG A 48 9.01 8.98 5.57
N ASP A 49 9.78 7.98 5.24
CA ASP A 49 10.69 7.29 6.17
C ASP A 49 11.94 8.15 6.35
N LEU A 50 12.11 8.77 7.51
CA LEU A 50 13.23 9.68 7.76
C LEU A 50 14.55 8.96 8.02
N GLU A 51 14.54 7.64 8.29
CA GLU A 51 15.76 6.86 8.46
C GLU A 51 16.35 6.41 7.10
N ALA A 52 15.47 6.02 6.15
CA ALA A 52 15.90 5.47 4.87
C ALA A 52 15.57 6.36 3.65
N GLY A 53 14.89 7.48 3.84
CA GLY A 53 14.61 8.52 2.83
C GLY A 53 13.54 8.18 1.81
N GLY A 54 13.01 6.95 1.78
CA GLY A 54 11.95 6.50 0.89
C GLY A 54 10.55 6.60 1.49
N THR A 55 9.59 5.92 0.85
CA THR A 55 8.21 5.82 1.35
C THR A 55 7.65 4.42 1.12
N TRP A 56 6.47 4.14 1.70
CA TRP A 56 5.79 2.85 1.55
C TRP A 56 4.54 2.95 0.67
N LEU A 57 3.95 4.14 0.55
CA LEU A 57 2.78 4.44 -0.27
C LEU A 57 2.82 5.91 -0.66
N GLY A 58 2.48 6.20 -1.90
CA GLY A 58 2.36 7.56 -2.38
C GLY A 58 1.73 7.65 -3.77
N VAL A 59 1.51 8.88 -4.17
CA VAL A 59 0.96 9.26 -5.47
C VAL A 59 1.79 10.39 -6.06
N SER A 60 1.68 10.60 -7.36
CA SER A 60 2.33 11.74 -8.02
C SER A 60 1.34 12.60 -8.80
N ARG A 61 1.72 13.85 -9.06
CA ARG A 61 0.90 14.82 -9.82
C ARG A 61 0.65 14.39 -11.27
N ASP A 62 1.44 13.49 -11.82
CA ASP A 62 1.27 12.96 -13.17
C ASP A 62 0.40 11.69 -13.23
N GLY A 63 -0.17 11.28 -12.09
CA GLY A 63 -1.14 10.19 -12.02
C GLY A 63 -0.56 8.82 -11.71
N ARG A 64 0.72 8.74 -11.29
CA ARG A 64 1.33 7.49 -10.83
C ARG A 64 1.00 7.22 -9.36
N PHE A 65 0.93 5.94 -9.03
CA PHE A 65 0.70 5.39 -7.70
C PHE A 65 1.69 4.27 -7.42
N ALA A 66 2.20 4.20 -6.20
CA ALA A 66 2.96 3.04 -5.77
C ALA A 66 2.73 2.74 -4.29
N ALA A 67 2.70 1.45 -3.95
CA ALA A 67 2.61 0.99 -2.57
C ALA A 67 3.39 -0.32 -2.37
N LEU A 68 3.96 -0.47 -1.18
CA LEU A 68 4.85 -1.58 -0.84
C LEU A 68 4.42 -2.24 0.47
N THR A 69 4.42 -3.58 0.49
CA THR A 69 4.40 -4.36 1.72
C THR A 69 5.66 -5.22 1.84
N ASN A 70 6.12 -5.45 3.07
CA ASN A 70 7.17 -6.44 3.30
C ASN A 70 6.60 -7.85 3.08
N TYR A 71 7.38 -8.74 2.48
CA TYR A 71 7.08 -10.16 2.50
C TYR A 71 7.59 -10.78 3.81
N ARG A 72 6.77 -11.59 4.50
CA ARG A 72 7.13 -12.20 5.78
C ARG A 72 7.94 -13.46 5.56
N ALA A 73 9.26 -13.31 5.58
CA ALA A 73 10.23 -14.40 5.52
C ALA A 73 11.32 -14.16 6.58
N PRO A 74 11.07 -14.49 7.86
CA PRO A 74 11.93 -14.12 8.98
C PRO A 74 13.33 -14.73 8.88
N PHE A 75 13.48 -15.88 8.22
CA PHE A 75 14.74 -16.58 8.04
C PHE A 75 15.51 -16.17 6.77
N ASP A 76 14.93 -15.29 5.93
CA ASP A 76 15.53 -14.80 4.69
C ASP A 76 15.73 -13.27 4.76
N ILE A 77 16.21 -12.79 5.89
CA ILE A 77 16.56 -11.39 6.09
C ILE A 77 18.07 -11.23 5.94
N ARG A 78 18.48 -10.40 4.98
CA ARG A 78 19.88 -10.05 4.74
C ARG A 78 20.21 -8.70 5.34
N ALA A 79 21.23 -8.67 6.20
CA ALA A 79 21.81 -7.44 6.66
C ALA A 79 22.45 -6.66 5.49
N GLY A 80 22.28 -5.35 5.47
CA GLY A 80 22.83 -4.49 4.41
C GLY A 80 22.07 -4.51 3.08
N ALA A 81 20.94 -5.23 2.97
CA ALA A 81 20.08 -5.15 1.80
C ALA A 81 19.57 -3.71 1.58
N PRO A 82 19.44 -3.26 0.32
CA PRO A 82 18.91 -1.93 0.01
C PRO A 82 17.52 -1.69 0.60
N THR A 83 17.22 -0.43 0.92
CA THR A 83 15.90 -0.05 1.39
C THR A 83 14.84 -0.22 0.32
N ARG A 84 13.75 -0.92 0.65
CA ARG A 84 12.63 -1.16 -0.27
C ARG A 84 11.79 0.10 -0.53
N GLY A 85 11.77 1.05 0.43
CA GLY A 85 11.02 2.30 0.28
C GLY A 85 11.47 3.16 -0.89
N LYS A 86 12.71 3.01 -1.35
CA LYS A 86 13.21 3.68 -2.56
C LYS A 86 12.53 3.18 -3.83
N LEU A 87 12.11 1.92 -3.90
CA LEU A 87 11.37 1.38 -5.04
C LEU A 87 10.07 2.14 -5.30
N VAL A 88 9.41 2.59 -4.23
CA VAL A 88 8.21 3.42 -4.32
C VAL A 88 8.56 4.84 -4.76
N SER A 89 9.51 5.49 -4.09
CA SER A 89 9.88 6.88 -4.41
C SER A 89 10.53 7.02 -5.78
N ASP A 90 11.30 6.03 -6.23
CA ASP A 90 11.95 6.04 -7.54
C ASP A 90 10.93 5.87 -8.68
N PHE A 91 9.86 5.07 -8.50
CA PHE A 91 8.76 5.02 -9.45
C PHE A 91 7.98 6.34 -9.51
N LEU A 92 7.68 6.94 -8.35
CA LEU A 92 6.86 8.15 -8.28
C LEU A 92 7.60 9.40 -8.75
N GLY A 93 8.89 9.52 -8.43
CA GLY A 93 9.72 10.70 -8.74
C GLY A 93 10.61 10.56 -9.96
N GLY A 94 10.77 9.36 -10.50
CA GLY A 94 11.60 9.08 -11.66
C GLY A 94 10.91 9.37 -13.00
N PRO A 95 11.54 8.96 -14.12
CA PRO A 95 10.93 9.06 -15.44
C PRO A 95 9.58 8.35 -15.52
N SER A 96 8.68 8.85 -16.38
CA SER A 96 7.39 8.18 -16.62
C SER A 96 7.61 6.91 -17.44
N VAL A 97 7.48 5.77 -16.78
CA VAL A 97 7.58 4.42 -17.36
C VAL A 97 6.28 3.69 -17.07
N ALA A 98 5.82 2.84 -18.02
CA ALA A 98 4.62 2.03 -17.79
C ALA A 98 4.82 1.07 -16.59
N PRO A 99 3.76 0.81 -15.79
CA PRO A 99 3.84 -0.01 -14.59
C PRO A 99 4.50 -1.38 -14.79
N LEU A 100 4.11 -2.13 -15.82
CA LEU A 100 4.71 -3.44 -16.10
C LEU A 100 6.17 -3.35 -16.53
N ASP A 101 6.54 -2.31 -17.30
CA ASP A 101 7.92 -2.12 -17.75
C ASP A 101 8.84 -1.79 -16.56
N TYR A 102 8.38 -0.93 -15.64
CA TYR A 102 9.10 -0.63 -14.41
C TYR A 102 9.34 -1.89 -13.56
N LEU A 103 8.29 -2.68 -13.35
CA LEU A 103 8.39 -3.91 -12.58
C LEU A 103 9.23 -4.98 -13.30
N GLY A 104 9.19 -5.03 -14.64
CA GLY A 104 10.03 -5.91 -15.44
C GLY A 104 11.52 -5.61 -15.27
N GLN A 105 11.92 -4.34 -15.37
CA GLN A 105 13.27 -3.89 -15.10
C GLN A 105 13.70 -4.17 -13.66
N LEU A 106 12.81 -3.93 -12.69
CA LEU A 106 13.08 -4.23 -11.29
C LEU A 106 13.28 -5.73 -11.05
N ALA A 107 12.49 -6.59 -11.70
CA ALA A 107 12.55 -8.04 -11.51
C ALA A 107 13.93 -8.63 -11.77
N GLU A 108 14.71 -8.05 -12.73
CA GLU A 108 16.08 -8.46 -13.05
C GLU A 108 17.03 -8.32 -11.84
N HIS A 109 16.73 -7.40 -10.92
CA HIS A 109 17.56 -7.06 -9.76
C HIS A 109 16.86 -7.24 -8.42
N ALA A 110 15.60 -7.71 -8.42
CA ALA A 110 14.77 -7.80 -7.22
C ALA A 110 15.38 -8.71 -6.14
N ALA A 111 16.25 -9.63 -6.52
CA ALA A 111 16.94 -10.55 -5.62
C ALA A 111 17.88 -9.87 -4.61
N VAL A 112 18.35 -8.63 -4.83
CA VAL A 112 19.22 -7.91 -3.87
C VAL A 112 18.46 -7.39 -2.66
N TYR A 113 17.13 -7.25 -2.76
CA TYR A 113 16.27 -6.73 -1.70
C TYR A 113 15.77 -7.84 -0.76
N ASN A 114 15.53 -7.49 0.49
CA ASN A 114 14.70 -8.31 1.37
C ASN A 114 13.28 -8.45 0.80
N GLY A 115 12.54 -9.48 1.23
CA GLY A 115 11.24 -9.82 0.70
C GLY A 115 10.26 -8.64 0.65
N PHE A 116 9.63 -8.42 -0.51
CA PHE A 116 8.64 -7.37 -0.72
C PHE A 116 7.56 -7.78 -1.72
N ASN A 117 6.45 -7.06 -1.62
CA ASN A 117 5.46 -6.88 -2.66
C ASN A 117 5.45 -5.41 -3.07
N LEU A 118 5.39 -5.14 -4.35
CA LEU A 118 5.30 -3.79 -4.89
C LEU A 118 4.11 -3.71 -5.85
N LEU A 119 3.17 -2.80 -5.54
CA LEU A 119 2.09 -2.36 -6.41
C LEU A 119 2.53 -1.05 -7.07
N VAL A 120 2.38 -0.94 -8.37
CA VAL A 120 2.57 0.31 -9.12
C VAL A 120 1.43 0.50 -10.11
N GLY A 121 0.99 1.73 -10.28
CA GLY A 121 -0.09 2.08 -11.18
C GLY A 121 0.11 3.43 -11.84
N ASP A 122 -0.57 3.59 -12.98
CA ASP A 122 -0.72 4.87 -13.68
C ASP A 122 -2.20 5.00 -14.07
N TRP A 123 -2.91 5.91 -13.41
CA TRP A 123 -4.35 6.09 -13.63
C TRP A 123 -4.67 6.70 -14.98
N ARG A 124 -3.75 7.44 -15.59
CA ARG A 124 -3.94 7.99 -16.94
C ARG A 124 -3.83 6.90 -18.01
N ARG A 125 -2.99 5.89 -17.76
CA ARG A 125 -2.85 4.71 -18.63
C ARG A 125 -3.89 3.63 -18.33
N ARG A 126 -4.59 3.71 -17.20
CA ARG A 126 -5.48 2.64 -16.69
C ARG A 126 -4.71 1.33 -16.47
N GLU A 127 -3.53 1.44 -15.93
CA GLU A 127 -2.65 0.31 -15.65
C GLU A 127 -2.37 0.20 -14.14
N LEU A 128 -2.47 -1.01 -13.64
CA LEU A 128 -2.07 -1.38 -12.29
C LEU A 128 -1.36 -2.73 -12.35
N ALA A 129 -0.18 -2.82 -11.77
CA ALA A 129 0.65 -4.02 -11.82
C ALA A 129 1.27 -4.33 -10.45
N TRP A 130 1.63 -5.59 -10.24
CA TRP A 130 2.19 -6.11 -9.00
C TRP A 130 3.37 -7.03 -9.26
N LEU A 131 4.37 -6.94 -8.38
CA LEU A 131 5.52 -7.83 -8.29
C LEU A 131 5.74 -8.27 -6.84
N CYS A 132 5.96 -9.57 -6.63
CA CYS A 132 6.53 -10.12 -5.41
C CYS A 132 7.92 -10.69 -5.70
N ASN A 133 8.95 -10.28 -4.96
CA ASN A 133 10.30 -10.79 -5.15
C ASN A 133 10.58 -12.10 -4.39
N ARG A 134 9.54 -12.85 -4.09
CA ARG A 134 9.61 -14.22 -3.52
C ARG A 134 8.83 -15.17 -4.40
N ALA A 135 9.41 -16.36 -4.60
CA ALA A 135 8.77 -17.42 -5.37
C ALA A 135 7.42 -17.83 -4.73
N PRO A 136 6.43 -18.25 -5.55
CA PRO A 136 5.27 -18.95 -5.04
C PRO A 136 5.66 -20.19 -4.25
N GLU A 137 4.79 -20.64 -3.34
CA GLU A 137 5.01 -21.86 -2.59
C GLU A 137 5.18 -23.06 -3.55
N GLY A 138 6.24 -23.85 -3.33
CA GLY A 138 6.57 -24.97 -4.19
C GLY A 138 7.33 -24.64 -5.48
N GLU A 139 7.58 -23.36 -5.77
CA GLU A 139 8.35 -22.93 -6.93
C GLU A 139 9.75 -22.46 -6.53
N SER A 140 10.71 -22.60 -7.45
CA SER A 140 12.09 -22.17 -7.25
C SER A 140 12.42 -20.79 -7.84
N SER A 141 11.54 -20.24 -8.69
CA SER A 141 11.76 -18.97 -9.39
C SER A 141 10.72 -17.92 -8.99
N VAL A 142 11.15 -16.67 -8.92
CA VAL A 142 10.26 -15.52 -8.74
C VAL A 142 9.37 -15.40 -9.98
N ALA A 143 8.07 -15.26 -9.76
CA ALA A 143 7.12 -15.04 -10.84
C ALA A 143 7.34 -13.67 -11.51
N ALA A 144 7.07 -13.59 -12.81
CA ALA A 144 7.09 -12.33 -13.54
C ALA A 144 6.07 -11.33 -12.95
N PRO A 145 6.25 -10.01 -13.15
CA PRO A 145 5.24 -9.01 -12.84
C PRO A 145 3.93 -9.31 -13.55
N VAL A 146 2.81 -9.01 -12.91
CA VAL A 146 1.48 -9.24 -13.48
C VAL A 146 0.63 -7.98 -13.42
N ALA A 147 -0.17 -7.76 -14.46
CA ALA A 147 -1.24 -6.77 -14.44
C ALA A 147 -2.34 -7.24 -13.46
N ILE A 148 -2.89 -6.30 -12.70
CA ILE A 148 -3.97 -6.59 -11.75
C ILE A 148 -5.30 -6.63 -12.51
N ALA A 149 -6.06 -7.70 -12.32
CA ALA A 149 -7.41 -7.83 -12.85
C ALA A 149 -8.36 -6.81 -12.18
N PRO A 150 -9.43 -6.37 -12.85
CA PRO A 150 -10.48 -5.57 -12.19
C PRO A 150 -11.10 -6.29 -11.00
N GLY A 151 -11.46 -5.53 -9.95
CA GLY A 151 -12.15 -6.04 -8.78
C GLY A 151 -11.49 -5.70 -7.45
N VAL A 152 -12.02 -6.29 -6.38
CA VAL A 152 -11.55 -6.06 -5.00
C VAL A 152 -10.44 -7.04 -4.67
N HIS A 153 -9.32 -6.50 -4.22
CA HIS A 153 -8.11 -7.22 -3.84
C HIS A 153 -7.63 -6.83 -2.46
N ALA A 154 -6.80 -7.68 -1.85
CA ALA A 154 -6.07 -7.31 -0.65
C ALA A 154 -4.68 -7.92 -0.60
N LEU A 155 -3.74 -7.19 0.01
CA LEU A 155 -2.33 -7.53 0.07
C LEU A 155 -1.79 -7.26 1.47
N SER A 156 -1.16 -8.27 2.07
CA SER A 156 -0.42 -8.10 3.31
C SER A 156 1.04 -8.55 3.15
N ASN A 157 1.47 -9.52 3.93
CA ASN A 157 2.88 -9.90 4.03
C ASN A 157 3.19 -11.27 3.41
N ALA A 158 2.27 -11.78 2.61
CA ALA A 158 2.44 -12.86 1.65
C ALA A 158 2.20 -12.32 0.23
N ARG A 159 1.83 -13.18 -0.72
CA ARG A 159 1.49 -12.75 -2.08
C ARG A 159 0.10 -12.08 -2.12
N LEU A 160 -0.19 -11.38 -3.22
CA LEU A 160 -1.50 -10.77 -3.46
C LEU A 160 -2.61 -11.81 -3.27
N ASP A 161 -3.66 -11.41 -2.56
CA ASP A 161 -4.85 -12.21 -2.27
C ASP A 161 -4.59 -13.55 -1.52
N THR A 162 -3.39 -13.75 -0.96
CA THR A 162 -3.13 -14.90 -0.08
C THR A 162 -4.15 -14.90 1.07
N PRO A 163 -4.87 -16.03 1.32
CA PRO A 163 -6.03 -16.04 2.20
C PRO A 163 -5.69 -16.02 3.70
N TRP A 164 -4.83 -15.09 4.12
CA TRP A 164 -4.63 -14.82 5.53
C TRP A 164 -5.87 -14.16 6.14
N PRO A 165 -6.20 -14.44 7.42
CA PRO A 165 -7.47 -14.00 8.04
C PRO A 165 -7.77 -12.51 7.81
N LYS A 166 -6.80 -11.62 8.05
CA LYS A 166 -6.99 -10.18 7.84
C LYS A 166 -7.17 -9.78 6.36
N VAL A 167 -6.53 -10.52 5.44
CA VAL A 167 -6.66 -10.28 3.99
C VAL A 167 -8.06 -10.64 3.53
N VAL A 168 -8.53 -11.84 3.88
CA VAL A 168 -9.88 -12.32 3.54
C VAL A 168 -10.93 -11.36 4.09
N ARG A 169 -10.81 -11.03 5.39
CA ARG A 169 -11.76 -10.16 6.08
C ARG A 169 -11.82 -8.76 5.46
N LYS A 170 -10.69 -8.07 5.30
CA LYS A 170 -10.69 -6.70 4.80
C LYS A 170 -11.04 -6.59 3.32
N ARG A 171 -10.71 -7.61 2.51
CA ARG A 171 -11.19 -7.72 1.14
C ARG A 171 -12.73 -7.82 1.08
N ALA A 172 -13.33 -8.70 1.91
CA ALA A 172 -14.77 -8.88 1.96
C ALA A 172 -15.48 -7.63 2.50
N GLU A 173 -15.00 -7.02 3.58
CA GLU A 173 -15.57 -5.82 4.17
C GLU A 173 -15.52 -4.63 3.20
N LEU A 174 -14.38 -4.43 2.48
CA LEU A 174 -14.29 -3.40 1.44
C LEU A 174 -15.31 -3.67 0.32
N GLY A 175 -15.41 -4.91 -0.15
CA GLY A 175 -16.39 -5.29 -1.17
C GLY A 175 -17.83 -5.01 -0.76
N THR A 176 -18.19 -5.32 0.49
CA THR A 176 -19.50 -5.02 1.05
C THR A 176 -19.75 -3.51 1.13
N LEU A 177 -18.78 -2.76 1.69
CA LEU A 177 -18.86 -1.30 1.78
C LEU A 177 -19.10 -0.65 0.41
N LEU A 178 -18.36 -1.09 -0.63
CA LEU A 178 -18.49 -0.54 -1.98
C LEU A 178 -19.79 -0.97 -2.68
N THR A 179 -20.37 -2.10 -2.32
CA THR A 179 -21.68 -2.53 -2.81
C THR A 179 -22.79 -1.67 -2.22
N ASP A 180 -22.72 -1.39 -0.92
CA ASP A 180 -23.73 -0.59 -0.19
C ASP A 180 -23.59 0.90 -0.48
N ASN A 181 -22.36 1.38 -0.63
CA ASN A 181 -22.00 2.76 -0.95
C ASN A 181 -20.83 2.79 -1.94
N PRO A 182 -21.06 2.97 -3.25
CA PRO A 182 -19.99 2.98 -4.27
C PRO A 182 -18.95 4.10 -4.11
N THR A 183 -19.26 5.13 -3.31
CA THR A 183 -18.35 6.27 -3.06
C THR A 183 -18.25 6.58 -1.57
N PRO A 184 -17.76 5.62 -0.73
CA PRO A 184 -17.63 5.85 0.69
C PRO A 184 -16.70 7.03 0.96
N SER A 185 -16.92 7.77 2.02
CA SER A 185 -15.99 8.82 2.45
C SER A 185 -14.61 8.24 2.78
N LEU A 186 -13.56 9.06 2.69
CA LEU A 186 -12.22 8.62 3.11
C LEU A 186 -12.18 8.26 4.60
N ASP A 187 -13.07 8.82 5.43
CA ASP A 187 -13.17 8.46 6.83
C ASP A 187 -13.79 7.07 7.05
N GLU A 188 -14.79 6.66 6.26
CA GLU A 188 -15.32 5.30 6.29
C GLU A 188 -14.24 4.28 5.87
N LEU A 189 -13.45 4.60 4.84
CA LEU A 189 -12.31 3.77 4.41
C LEU A 189 -11.23 3.66 5.50
N ILE A 190 -10.92 4.75 6.20
CA ILE A 190 -9.99 4.74 7.34
C ILE A 190 -10.56 3.90 8.49
N ALA A 191 -11.84 4.06 8.81
CA ALA A 191 -12.49 3.34 9.89
C ALA A 191 -12.48 1.82 9.68
N LEU A 192 -12.67 1.35 8.44
CA LEU A 192 -12.61 -0.06 8.06
C LEU A 192 -11.29 -0.73 8.47
N MET A 193 -10.17 0.00 8.42
CA MET A 193 -8.84 -0.53 8.72
C MET A 193 -8.46 -0.42 10.20
N ARG A 194 -9.25 0.27 11.05
CA ARG A 194 -8.96 0.47 12.47
C ARG A 194 -9.58 -0.64 13.36
N ASP A 195 -9.42 -1.86 12.93
CA ASP A 195 -9.97 -3.06 13.56
C ASP A 195 -8.85 -3.86 14.26
N PRO A 196 -8.83 -3.89 15.60
CA PRO A 196 -7.82 -4.58 16.40
C PRO A 196 -8.09 -6.09 16.56
N HIS A 197 -9.15 -6.62 15.94
CA HIS A 197 -9.51 -8.02 16.08
C HIS A 197 -8.40 -8.95 15.59
N VAL A 198 -7.96 -9.87 16.44
CA VAL A 198 -7.01 -10.94 16.12
C VAL A 198 -7.74 -12.20 15.67
N ALA A 199 -7.09 -12.98 14.81
CA ALA A 199 -7.64 -14.26 14.35
C ALA A 199 -7.44 -15.36 15.40
N ASP A 200 -8.26 -16.42 15.31
CA ASP A 200 -8.10 -17.63 16.09
C ASP A 200 -6.80 -18.34 15.70
N ASP A 201 -6.17 -19.05 16.65
CA ASP A 201 -4.85 -19.65 16.47
C ASP A 201 -4.78 -20.68 15.35
N ASP A 202 -5.84 -21.43 15.12
CA ASP A 202 -5.95 -22.43 14.05
C ASP A 202 -6.06 -21.83 12.64
N ALA A 203 -6.42 -20.54 12.55
CA ALA A 203 -6.48 -19.81 11.30
C ALA A 203 -5.19 -19.02 11.00
N LEU A 204 -4.22 -18.98 11.93
CA LEU A 204 -3.00 -18.19 11.76
C LEU A 204 -2.07 -18.81 10.71
N PRO A 205 -1.34 -17.98 9.93
CA PRO A 205 -0.31 -18.49 9.05
C PRO A 205 0.88 -19.03 9.85
N HIS A 206 1.52 -20.09 9.36
CA HIS A 206 2.72 -20.67 9.95
C HIS A 206 3.98 -20.14 9.24
N THR A 207 4.38 -18.90 9.54
CA THR A 207 5.52 -18.26 8.86
C THR A 207 6.85 -18.45 9.58
N GLY A 208 6.86 -19.24 10.69
CA GLY A 208 8.07 -19.54 11.46
C GLY A 208 8.40 -18.53 12.55
N ILE A 209 7.53 -17.57 12.84
CA ILE A 209 7.64 -16.70 14.03
C ILE A 209 6.83 -17.29 15.20
N PRO A 210 7.11 -16.88 16.47
CA PRO A 210 6.34 -17.32 17.63
C PRO A 210 4.82 -17.05 17.46
N ILE A 211 3.99 -17.96 17.97
CA ILE A 211 2.53 -17.91 17.82
C ILE A 211 1.92 -16.63 18.38
N GLU A 212 2.45 -16.10 19.49
CA GLU A 212 2.00 -14.83 20.09
C GLU A 212 2.21 -13.68 19.13
N ARG A 213 3.28 -13.73 18.34
CA ARG A 213 3.57 -12.72 17.32
C ARG A 213 2.71 -12.91 16.08
N GLU A 214 2.46 -14.15 15.62
CA GLU A 214 1.49 -14.42 14.54
C GLU A 214 0.12 -13.87 14.93
N ARG A 215 -0.34 -14.15 16.16
CA ARG A 215 -1.62 -13.68 16.69
C ARG A 215 -1.69 -12.13 16.67
N ALA A 216 -0.71 -11.43 17.25
CA ALA A 216 -0.68 -9.98 17.24
C ALA A 216 -0.67 -9.37 15.84
N LEU A 217 0.05 -9.99 14.89
CA LEU A 217 0.15 -9.54 13.50
C LEU A 217 -1.04 -9.94 12.62
N SER A 218 -2.00 -10.72 13.14
CA SER A 218 -3.23 -11.09 12.43
C SER A 218 -4.30 -9.99 12.46
N ALA A 219 -4.18 -9.02 13.38
CA ALA A 219 -5.04 -7.85 13.41
C ALA A 219 -4.82 -6.97 12.17
N ALA A 220 -5.88 -6.27 11.73
CA ALA A 220 -5.75 -5.22 10.73
C ALA A 220 -5.10 -3.97 11.34
N PHE A 221 -5.51 -3.58 12.55
CA PHE A 221 -4.89 -2.53 13.34
C PHE A 221 -4.08 -3.14 14.48
N ILE A 222 -2.76 -3.07 14.38
CA ILE A 222 -1.84 -3.75 15.30
C ILE A 222 -1.47 -2.82 16.45
N GLU A 223 -1.64 -3.32 17.69
CA GLU A 223 -1.30 -2.59 18.93
C GLU A 223 -0.42 -3.48 19.81
N THR A 224 0.89 -3.29 19.75
CA THR A 224 1.85 -3.91 20.67
C THR A 224 2.75 -2.84 21.30
N PRO A 225 3.55 -3.14 22.34
CA PRO A 225 4.33 -2.11 23.05
C PRO A 225 5.35 -1.37 22.19
N GLU A 226 5.98 -2.03 21.22
CA GLU A 226 7.08 -1.45 20.44
C GLU A 226 6.80 -1.35 18.94
N TYR A 227 5.74 -2.04 18.48
CA TYR A 227 5.42 -2.20 17.08
C TYR A 227 3.90 -2.10 16.89
N GLY A 228 3.45 -1.50 15.80
CA GLY A 228 2.02 -1.44 15.51
C GLY A 228 1.69 -0.58 14.30
N THR A 229 0.38 -0.39 14.10
CA THR A 229 -0.13 0.48 13.04
C THR A 229 0.14 1.93 13.38
N ARG A 230 0.95 2.59 12.57
CA ARG A 230 1.38 3.98 12.75
C ARG A 230 0.55 4.97 11.94
N GLY A 231 -0.06 4.50 10.88
CA GLY A 231 -0.91 5.33 10.04
C GLY A 231 -1.85 4.50 9.19
N THR A 232 -3.00 5.08 8.88
CA THR A 232 -4.01 4.55 7.96
C THR A 232 -4.19 5.56 6.85
N THR A 233 -4.07 5.12 5.60
CA THR A 233 -4.26 5.95 4.41
C THR A 233 -5.49 5.47 3.65
N ALA A 234 -6.37 6.39 3.27
CA ALA A 234 -7.44 6.18 2.30
C ALA A 234 -7.17 6.99 1.04
N LEU A 235 -7.44 6.39 -0.12
CA LEU A 235 -7.23 6.99 -1.43
C LEU A 235 -8.39 6.63 -2.34
N ARG A 236 -8.92 7.61 -3.05
CA ARG A 236 -9.89 7.40 -4.12
C ARG A 236 -9.51 8.20 -5.35
N VAL A 237 -9.62 7.57 -6.51
CA VAL A 237 -9.45 8.20 -7.81
C VAL A 237 -10.76 8.07 -8.57
N THR A 238 -11.36 9.19 -8.91
CA THR A 238 -12.69 9.25 -9.53
C THR A 238 -12.60 9.85 -10.92
N MET A 239 -13.20 9.17 -11.92
CA MET A 239 -13.40 9.72 -13.25
C MET A 239 -14.58 10.68 -13.23
N LYS A 240 -14.34 11.92 -13.65
CA LYS A 240 -15.37 12.95 -13.84
C LYS A 240 -15.51 13.28 -15.32
N GLU A 241 -16.74 13.26 -15.81
CA GLU A 241 -17.11 13.66 -17.17
C GLU A 241 -16.29 12.97 -18.29
N GLY A 242 -15.71 11.81 -18.02
CA GLY A 242 -14.91 11.03 -18.98
C GLY A 242 -13.54 11.62 -19.36
N VAL A 243 -13.17 12.81 -18.83
CA VAL A 243 -11.98 13.55 -19.26
C VAL A 243 -11.05 13.93 -18.10
N ARG A 244 -11.52 13.89 -16.86
CA ARG A 244 -10.77 14.32 -15.68
C ARG A 244 -10.77 13.25 -14.61
N LEU A 245 -9.61 13.01 -14.01
CA LEU A 245 -9.46 12.20 -12.81
C LEU A 245 -9.27 13.10 -11.60
N THR A 246 -10.08 12.94 -10.57
CA THR A 246 -9.88 13.60 -9.28
C THR A 246 -9.27 12.58 -8.33
N VAL A 247 -8.14 12.94 -7.72
CA VAL A 247 -7.44 12.17 -6.70
C VAL A 247 -7.74 12.78 -5.33
N GLU A 248 -8.27 11.97 -4.43
CA GLU A 248 -8.53 12.31 -3.04
C GLU A 248 -7.74 11.34 -2.16
N ILE A 249 -6.89 11.86 -1.29
CA ILE A 249 -6.09 11.05 -0.37
C ILE A 249 -6.14 11.65 1.04
N LYS A 250 -6.32 10.79 2.03
CA LYS A 250 -6.31 11.17 3.45
C LYS A 250 -5.48 10.17 4.23
N GLU A 251 -4.63 10.68 5.12
CA GLU A 251 -3.89 9.89 6.10
C GLU A 251 -4.29 10.31 7.52
N ARG A 252 -4.47 9.31 8.38
CA ARG A 252 -4.53 9.49 9.84
C ARG A 252 -3.35 8.74 10.45
N CYS A 253 -2.42 9.47 11.07
CA CYS A 253 -1.16 8.92 11.56
C CYS A 253 -0.86 9.31 13.02
N ASP A 254 0.15 8.66 13.60
CA ASP A 254 0.58 8.84 14.98
C ASP A 254 1.60 9.97 15.18
N ASP A 255 2.17 10.52 14.10
CA ASP A 255 3.18 11.59 14.09
C ASP A 255 2.62 12.85 13.41
N ASP A 256 2.83 14.02 14.01
CA ASP A 256 2.38 15.31 13.47
C ASP A 256 3.45 16.00 12.58
N GLY A 257 4.58 15.37 12.36
CA GLY A 257 5.72 15.91 11.62
C GLY A 257 6.72 16.71 12.48
N SER A 258 6.41 16.93 13.75
CA SER A 258 7.33 17.55 14.74
C SER A 258 7.96 16.53 15.69
N HIS A 259 7.91 15.26 15.33
CA HIS A 259 8.31 14.11 16.17
C HIS A 259 7.48 13.93 17.46
N ARG A 260 6.34 14.60 17.56
CA ARG A 260 5.37 14.35 18.62
C ARG A 260 4.46 13.19 18.18
N THR A 261 4.50 12.09 18.93
CA THR A 261 3.76 10.88 18.64
C THR A 261 2.57 10.71 19.59
N VAL A 262 1.38 10.43 19.04
CA VAL A 262 0.15 10.09 19.78
C VAL A 262 -0.41 8.79 19.24
N ARG A 263 -0.63 7.80 20.11
CA ARG A 263 -1.14 6.47 19.73
C ARG A 263 -2.44 6.15 20.45
N PRO A 264 -3.42 5.53 19.76
CA PRO A 264 -3.47 5.38 18.30
C PRO A 264 -3.48 6.73 17.58
N GLY A 265 -3.01 6.75 16.32
CA GLY A 265 -2.81 7.98 15.55
C GLY A 265 -4.09 8.82 15.39
N THR A 266 -3.96 10.12 15.57
CA THR A 266 -5.05 11.10 15.49
C THR A 266 -4.73 12.29 14.59
N PHE A 267 -3.48 12.42 14.11
CA PHE A 267 -3.12 13.50 13.20
C PHE A 267 -3.58 13.22 11.79
N GLU A 268 -4.21 14.18 11.16
CA GLU A 268 -4.80 14.02 9.84
C GLU A 268 -4.16 14.96 8.82
N ARG A 269 -3.96 14.42 7.62
CA ARG A 269 -3.60 15.15 6.41
C ARG A 269 -4.52 14.70 5.29
N ALA A 270 -5.01 15.66 4.51
CA ALA A 270 -5.84 15.36 3.35
C ALA A 270 -5.46 16.26 2.18
N PHE A 271 -5.50 15.69 0.98
CA PHE A 271 -5.18 16.39 -0.25
C PHE A 271 -6.17 15.96 -1.34
N THR A 272 -6.49 16.93 -2.21
CA THR A 272 -7.30 16.69 -3.40
C THR A 272 -6.66 17.42 -4.58
N PHE A 273 -6.55 16.76 -5.71
CA PHE A 273 -6.07 17.37 -6.95
C PHE A 273 -6.64 16.65 -8.18
N ASP A 274 -6.65 17.38 -9.29
CA ASP A 274 -7.15 16.88 -10.56
C ASP A 274 -6.00 16.53 -11.53
N LEU A 275 -6.25 15.55 -12.37
CA LEU A 275 -5.41 15.11 -13.48
C LEU A 275 -6.23 15.09 -14.77
N ASP A 276 -5.60 15.42 -15.90
CA ASP A 276 -6.17 15.10 -17.20
C ASP A 276 -6.19 13.58 -17.39
N ALA A 277 -7.31 13.03 -17.83
CA ALA A 277 -7.45 11.59 -18.07
C ALA A 277 -6.69 11.11 -19.31
N THR A 278 -6.17 12.03 -20.13
CA THR A 278 -5.40 11.68 -21.33
C THR A 278 -4.07 11.02 -20.95
N PRO A 279 -3.75 9.83 -21.52
CA PRO A 279 -2.46 9.19 -21.29
C PRO A 279 -1.29 10.10 -21.68
N PRO A 280 -0.13 10.01 -21.01
CA PRO A 280 1.08 10.66 -21.47
C PRO A 280 1.47 10.12 -22.85
N ARG A 281 1.94 11.00 -23.73
CA ARG A 281 2.42 10.64 -25.07
C ARG A 281 3.74 9.89 -25.00
#